data_161cd4a063f34c23467009750defdb7d
#
_entry.id   161cd4a063f34c23467009750defdb7d
#
_cell.length_a   1.000
_cell.length_b   1.000
_cell.length_c   1.000
_cell.angle_alpha   90.00
_cell.angle_beta   90.00
_cell.angle_gamma   90.00
#
_symmetry.space_group_name_H-M   'P 1'
#
loop_
_entity.id
_entity.type
_entity.pdbx_description
1 polymer ?
#
loop_
_entity_poly.entity_id
_entity_poly.type
_entity_poly.pdbx_seq_one_letter_code
_entity_poly.pdbx_strand_id
1 'polypeptide(L)'
;ADIERRVEEALALVRLTGEAAPLLLSKVCAIDLTDRVVPNGSAFRSSVARVVTDVVRDDRADGAARTRSYLLHCERSSGQYLADSLVDAGIEYGIEVGAAAADPI
;
A
#
# COMPACT_ATOMS: atom_id res chain seq x y z
N ALA A 1 -8.06 6.71 4.08
CA ALA A 1 -7.30 5.81 3.20
C ALA A 1 -8.02 4.48 3.04
N ASP A 2 -7.88 3.88 1.89
CA ASP A 2 -8.45 2.56 1.59
C ASP A 2 -7.33 1.53 1.49
N ILE A 3 -7.59 0.33 1.97
CA ILE A 3 -6.71 -0.81 1.80
C ILE A 3 -7.46 -1.95 1.12
N GLU A 4 -6.85 -2.52 0.11
CA GLU A 4 -7.35 -3.69 -0.60
C GLU A 4 -6.29 -4.78 -0.54
N ARG A 5 -6.72 -6.01 -0.35
CA ARG A 5 -5.82 -7.15 -0.25
C ARG A 5 -6.22 -8.24 -1.23
N ARG A 6 -5.24 -8.81 -1.90
CA ARG A 6 -5.40 -9.94 -2.78
C ARG A 6 -4.28 -10.95 -2.53
N VAL A 7 -4.61 -12.23 -2.51
CA VAL A 7 -3.64 -13.31 -2.32
C VAL A 7 -3.56 -14.13 -3.60
N GLU A 8 -2.37 -14.19 -4.16
CA GLU A 8 -2.01 -15.06 -5.28
C GLU A 8 -1.30 -16.32 -4.75
N GLU A 9 -0.90 -17.25 -5.63
CA GLU A 9 -0.28 -18.51 -5.22
C GLU A 9 0.95 -18.34 -4.32
N ALA A 10 1.84 -17.43 -4.68
CA ALA A 10 3.09 -17.22 -3.94
C ALA A 10 3.20 -15.82 -3.33
N LEU A 11 2.34 -14.89 -3.73
CA LEU A 11 2.42 -13.48 -3.34
C LEU A 11 1.11 -13.00 -2.78
N ALA A 12 1.21 -12.07 -1.85
CA ALA A 12 0.09 -11.27 -1.40
C ALA A 12 0.25 -9.85 -1.95
N LEU A 13 -0.86 -9.28 -2.38
CA LEU A 13 -0.94 -7.92 -2.87
C LEU A 13 -1.79 -7.10 -1.92
N VAL A 14 -1.30 -5.93 -1.54
CA VAL A 14 -2.05 -4.96 -0.75
C VAL A 14 -1.98 -3.64 -1.49
N ARG A 15 -3.13 -3.01 -1.71
CA ARG A 15 -3.19 -1.66 -2.25
C ARG A 15 -3.63 -0.70 -1.16
N LEU A 16 -2.86 0.34 -0.96
CA LEU A 16 -3.14 1.40 0.00
C LEU A 16 -3.37 2.69 -0.78
N THR A 17 -4.58 3.25 -0.69
CA THR A 17 -5.00 4.41 -1.47
C THR A 17 -5.51 5.53 -0.56
N GLY A 18 -5.17 6.75 -0.87
CA GLY A 18 -5.66 7.94 -0.19
C GLY A 18 -4.59 9.01 -0.04
N GLU A 19 -5.01 10.24 0.22
CA GLU A 19 -4.08 11.35 0.43
C GLU A 19 -3.20 11.14 1.67
N ALA A 20 -3.70 10.43 2.66
CA ALA A 20 -2.94 10.07 3.86
C ALA A 20 -2.09 8.81 3.71
N ALA A 21 -2.15 8.12 2.57
CA ALA A 21 -1.41 6.88 2.36
C ALA A 21 0.09 7.02 2.60
N PRO A 22 0.80 8.05 2.10
CA PRO A 22 2.21 8.19 2.40
C PRO A 22 2.49 8.45 3.88
N LEU A 23 1.62 9.16 4.58
CA LEU A 23 1.76 9.40 6.03
C LEU A 23 1.61 8.10 6.81
N LEU A 24 0.62 7.30 6.46
CA LEU A 24 0.38 5.99 7.07
C LEU A 24 1.56 5.06 6.81
N LEU A 25 1.99 4.96 5.56
CA LEU A 25 3.07 4.08 5.16
C LEU A 25 4.40 4.48 5.83
N SER A 26 4.64 5.78 6.05
CA SER A 26 5.84 6.28 6.71
C SER A 26 5.96 5.82 8.17
N LYS A 27 4.88 5.41 8.80
CA LYS A 27 4.90 4.85 10.17
C LYS A 27 5.55 3.47 10.23
N VAL A 28 5.55 2.75 9.13
CA VAL A 28 6.01 1.34 9.07
C VAL A 28 7.11 1.13 8.04
N CYS A 29 7.54 2.17 7.34
CA CYS A 29 8.56 2.11 6.31
C CYS A 29 9.50 3.31 6.46
N ALA A 30 10.80 3.08 6.41
CA ALA A 30 11.80 4.14 6.62
C ALA A 30 12.13 4.97 5.38
N ILE A 31 11.55 4.63 4.22
CA ILE A 31 11.82 5.33 2.96
C ILE A 31 11.14 6.71 2.97
N ASP A 32 11.82 7.72 2.46
CA ASP A 32 11.23 9.02 2.19
C ASP A 32 10.23 8.89 1.04
N LEU A 33 8.96 9.12 1.33
CA LEU A 33 7.85 8.93 0.38
C LEU A 33 7.40 10.23 -0.28
N THR A 34 8.20 11.29 -0.19
CA THR A 34 7.88 12.53 -0.89
C THR A 34 7.89 12.32 -2.40
N ASP A 35 7.13 13.13 -3.12
CA ASP A 35 7.04 13.04 -4.59
C ASP A 35 8.39 13.17 -5.28
N ARG A 36 9.32 13.86 -4.66
CA ARG A 36 10.68 14.05 -5.18
C ARG A 36 11.48 12.75 -5.18
N VAL A 37 11.33 11.94 -4.14
CA VAL A 37 12.08 10.67 -3.96
C VAL A 37 11.33 9.50 -4.58
N VAL A 38 10.01 9.47 -4.39
CA VAL A 38 9.14 8.41 -4.90
C VAL A 38 8.03 9.04 -5.74
N PRO A 39 8.33 9.48 -6.97
CA PRO A 39 7.29 9.97 -7.87
C PRO A 39 6.38 8.82 -8.33
N ASN A 40 5.22 9.18 -8.89
CA ASN A 40 4.31 8.19 -9.46
C ASN A 40 5.03 7.31 -10.48
N GLY A 41 4.82 6.01 -10.41
CA GLY A 41 5.48 5.02 -11.26
C GLY A 41 6.77 4.45 -10.67
N SER A 42 7.24 4.95 -9.53
CA SER A 42 8.43 4.43 -8.86
C SER A 42 8.18 3.07 -8.24
N ALA A 43 9.20 2.22 -8.25
CA ALA A 43 9.19 0.93 -7.58
C ALA A 43 10.45 0.78 -6.74
N PHE A 44 10.30 0.21 -5.56
CA PHE A 44 11.44 -0.07 -4.69
C PHE A 44 11.13 -1.25 -3.78
N ARG A 45 12.18 -1.83 -3.20
CA ARG A 45 12.06 -2.89 -2.21
C ARG A 45 12.50 -2.34 -0.85
N SER A 46 11.72 -2.60 0.17
CA SER A 46 12.02 -2.14 1.53
C SER A 46 11.38 -3.06 2.56
N SER A 47 11.71 -2.81 3.81
CA SER A 47 11.00 -3.44 4.93
C SER A 47 9.80 -2.57 5.28
N VAL A 48 8.62 -3.12 5.18
CA VAL A 48 7.36 -2.47 5.56
C VAL A 48 6.77 -3.30 6.69
N ALA A 49 6.58 -2.70 7.86
CA ALA A 49 6.14 -3.40 9.07
C ALA A 49 6.99 -4.66 9.34
N ARG A 50 8.30 -4.58 9.07
CA ARG A 50 9.28 -5.68 9.20
C ARG A 50 9.12 -6.82 8.19
N VAL A 51 8.32 -6.60 7.16
CA VAL A 51 8.13 -7.57 6.07
C VAL A 51 8.84 -7.04 4.83
N VAL A 52 9.67 -7.89 4.22
CA VAL A 52 10.31 -7.56 2.94
C VAL A 52 9.21 -7.39 1.90
N THR A 53 9.14 -6.21 1.31
CA THR A 53 8.02 -5.80 0.47
C THR A 53 8.51 -5.07 -0.76
N ASP A 54 7.98 -5.42 -1.91
CA ASP A 54 8.14 -4.63 -3.13
C ASP A 54 7.00 -3.60 -3.18
N VAL A 55 7.35 -2.34 -3.29
CA VAL A 55 6.39 -1.24 -3.28
C VAL A 55 6.43 -0.55 -4.63
N VAL A 56 5.26 -0.38 -5.22
CA VAL A 56 5.09 0.38 -6.47
C VAL A 56 4.13 1.51 -6.19
N ARG A 57 4.55 2.74 -6.46
CA ARG A 57 3.62 3.87 -6.43
C ARG A 57 2.85 3.89 -7.74
N ASP A 58 1.56 3.68 -7.65
CA ASP A 58 0.64 3.59 -8.79
C ASP A 58 -0.63 4.37 -8.46
N ASP A 59 -0.55 5.68 -8.64
CA ASP A 59 -1.65 6.60 -8.30
C ASP A 59 -2.89 6.25 -9.12
N ARG A 60 -4.02 6.27 -8.44
CA ARG A 60 -5.31 6.03 -9.10
C ARG A 60 -5.83 7.31 -9.72
N ALA A 61 -6.26 7.20 -10.98
CA ALA A 61 -6.94 8.29 -11.67
C ALA A 61 -8.45 8.04 -11.60
N ASP A 62 -9.19 9.10 -11.26
CA ASP A 62 -10.65 9.10 -11.27
C ASP A 62 -11.07 10.40 -11.98
N GLY A 63 -11.33 10.32 -13.28
CA GLY A 63 -11.53 11.49 -14.11
C GLY A 63 -10.27 12.36 -14.15
N ALA A 64 -10.40 13.63 -13.79
CA ALA A 64 -9.27 14.57 -13.72
C ALA A 64 -8.51 14.48 -12.39
N ALA A 65 -9.08 13.82 -11.38
CA ALA A 65 -8.46 13.69 -10.06
C ALA A 65 -7.49 12.52 -10.02
N ARG A 66 -6.40 12.70 -9.27
CA ARG A 66 -5.47 11.62 -8.95
C ARG A 66 -5.35 11.46 -7.46
N THR A 67 -5.40 10.21 -7.00
CA THR A 67 -5.24 9.87 -5.58
C THR A 67 -4.01 9.02 -5.43
N ARG A 68 -3.18 9.35 -4.45
CA ARG A 68 -1.96 8.58 -4.15
C ARG A 68 -2.33 7.15 -3.80
N SER A 69 -1.62 6.21 -4.40
CA SER A 69 -1.85 4.80 -4.18
C SER A 69 -0.54 4.03 -4.29
N TYR A 70 -0.40 3.03 -3.43
CA TYR A 70 0.79 2.17 -3.40
C TYR A 70 0.34 0.72 -3.48
N LEU A 71 1.01 -0.02 -4.36
CA LEU A 71 0.89 -1.48 -4.43
C LEU A 71 2.04 -2.08 -3.64
N LEU A 72 1.72 -2.96 -2.70
CA LEU A 72 2.69 -3.63 -1.87
C LEU A 72 2.61 -5.13 -2.13
N HIS A 73 3.75 -5.73 -2.47
CA HIS A 73 3.87 -7.16 -2.72
C HIS A 73 4.76 -7.79 -1.67
N CYS A 74 4.29 -8.84 -1.04
CA CYS A 74 5.09 -9.61 -0.10
C CYS A 74 4.81 -11.10 -0.28
N GLU A 75 5.53 -11.94 0.45
CA GLU A 75 5.23 -13.36 0.47
C GLU A 75 3.81 -13.60 0.98
N ARG A 76 3.14 -14.61 0.42
CA ARG A 76 1.77 -14.96 0.77
C ARG A 76 1.57 -15.15 2.27
N SER A 77 2.52 -15.82 2.94
CA SER A 77 2.43 -16.07 4.38
C SER A 77 2.48 -14.82 5.24
N SER A 78 3.00 -13.71 4.70
CA SER A 78 3.11 -12.43 5.42
C SER A 78 1.98 -11.46 5.08
N GLY A 79 1.11 -11.81 4.13
CA GLY A 79 0.09 -10.88 3.63
C GLY A 79 -0.91 -10.43 4.69
N GLN A 80 -1.37 -11.33 5.53
CA GLN A 80 -2.33 -10.98 6.58
C GLN A 80 -1.68 -10.06 7.62
N TYR A 81 -0.46 -10.38 8.03
CA TYR A 81 0.29 -9.56 8.97
C TYR A 81 0.53 -8.15 8.41
N LEU A 82 0.94 -8.05 7.16
CA LEU A 82 1.16 -6.76 6.51
C LEU A 82 -0.12 -5.94 6.46
N ALA A 83 -1.22 -6.55 6.02
CA ALA A 83 -2.51 -5.87 5.94
C ALA A 83 -2.98 -5.40 7.33
N ASP A 84 -2.89 -6.24 8.35
CA ASP A 84 -3.28 -5.90 9.71
C ASP A 84 -2.43 -4.76 10.27
N SER A 85 -1.12 -4.78 9.99
CA SER A 85 -0.20 -3.72 10.43
C SER A 85 -0.53 -2.38 9.80
N LEU A 86 -0.92 -2.38 8.51
CA LEU A 86 -1.33 -1.16 7.82
C LEU A 86 -2.67 -0.64 8.34
N VAL A 87 -3.62 -1.51 8.62
CA VAL A 87 -4.90 -1.12 9.21
C VAL A 87 -4.66 -0.47 10.58
N ASP A 88 -3.83 -1.08 11.41
CA ASP A 88 -3.50 -0.57 12.74
C ASP A 88 -2.82 0.81 12.64
N ALA A 89 -1.85 0.95 11.75
CA ALA A 89 -1.16 2.22 11.54
C ALA A 89 -2.09 3.30 10.98
N GLY A 90 -3.15 2.91 10.28
CA GLY A 90 -4.07 3.83 9.61
C GLY A 90 -5.27 4.29 10.44
N ILE A 91 -5.42 3.79 11.66
CA ILE A 91 -6.60 4.12 12.49
C ILE A 91 -6.80 5.62 12.62
N GLU A 92 -5.74 6.39 12.89
CA GLU A 92 -5.82 7.84 13.04
C GLU A 92 -6.16 8.58 11.73
N TYR A 93 -6.02 7.92 10.57
CA TYR A 93 -6.29 8.50 9.26
C TYR A 93 -7.61 8.02 8.67
N GLY A 94 -8.45 7.34 9.44
CA GLY A 94 -9.74 6.86 8.98
C GLY A 94 -9.63 5.83 7.87
N ILE A 95 -8.92 4.74 8.14
CA ILE A 95 -8.72 3.68 7.16
C ILE A 95 -10.01 2.89 6.90
N GLU A 96 -10.27 2.59 5.64
CA GLU A 96 -11.35 1.68 5.24
C GLU A 96 -10.74 0.44 4.58
N VAL A 97 -11.30 -0.71 4.92
CA VAL A 97 -10.82 -1.99 4.37
C VAL A 97 -11.75 -2.43 3.25
N GLY A 98 -11.21 -2.44 2.04
CA GLY A 98 -11.90 -2.97 0.87
C GLY A 98 -11.58 -4.43 0.64
N ALA A 99 -12.54 -5.21 0.18
CA ALA A 99 -12.29 -6.55 -0.29
C ALA A 99 -11.59 -6.50 -1.65
N ALA A 100 -10.66 -7.42 -1.90
CA ALA A 100 -10.12 -7.62 -3.23
C ALA A 100 -11.26 -8.11 -4.13
N ALA A 101 -11.73 -7.22 -4.98
CA ALA A 101 -12.81 -7.53 -5.90
C ALA A 101 -12.32 -8.39 -7.06
N ALA A 102 -13.22 -8.65 -8.01
CA ALA A 102 -12.87 -9.35 -9.24
C ALA A 102 -11.85 -8.56 -10.09
N ASP A 103 -11.78 -7.25 -9.90
CA ASP A 103 -10.83 -6.42 -10.63
C ASP A 103 -9.41 -6.58 -10.07
N PRO A 104 -8.39 -6.54 -10.91
CA PRO A 104 -7.00 -6.58 -10.46
C PRO A 104 -6.70 -5.39 -9.54
N ILE A 105 -5.95 -5.67 -8.52
CA ILE A 105 -5.45 -4.61 -7.65
C ILE A 105 -4.40 -3.80 -8.39
#